data_566513aebad368398b61ab00f1d82860
#
_entry.id   566513aebad368398b61ab00f1d82860
#
_cell.length_a   1.000
_cell.length_b   1.000
_cell.length_c   1.000
_cell.angle_alpha   90.00
_cell.angle_beta   90.00
_cell.angle_gamma   90.00
#
_symmetry.space_group_name_H-M   'P 1'
#
loop_
_entity.id
_entity.type
_entity.pdbx_description
1 polymer ?
#
loop_
_entity_poly.entity_id
_entity_poly.type
_entity_poly.pdbx_seq_one_letter_code
_entity_poly.pdbx_strand_id
1 'polypeptide(L)'
;GETCYERGLEAGLHVGCIASGDNHNVPAACDHGTMCVLAEDASKAAIWAGMKARHVYGVSRSRMEIDFTADDKMMGDVIAPGKHNMKISICAADAIDRVELLKNNVLEEMIVHSGSWENKKFADDEVIRVKFTVEFGWGPNPRFYKDMLVKEWDGSLNVEGKLLSIDKEWNSYGQKLYDVTDDSCKFHMTTYMSTTTGHWMGPSTVVKEGFVFEVEGTPDSDVCLKVDNYEYHFTIRELMKTSRIKAQYQESIDLANRVYGKVDHYRDDFYWHNAYKTRI
;
A
#
# COMPACT_ATOMS: atom_id res chain seq x y z
N GLY A 1 8.87 17.92 -5.91
CA GLY A 1 9.82 17.71 -6.86
C GLY A 1 9.60 18.21 -8.27
N GLU A 2 10.51 19.04 -8.73
CA GLU A 2 10.49 19.55 -10.12
C GLU A 2 10.99 18.52 -11.15
N THR A 3 11.39 17.33 -10.72
CA THR A 3 12.02 16.29 -11.57
C THR A 3 11.27 14.97 -11.52
N CYS A 4 9.97 15.02 -11.31
CA CYS A 4 9.14 13.81 -11.29
C CYS A 4 8.63 13.44 -12.70
N TYR A 5 8.11 12.23 -12.81
CA TYR A 5 7.57 11.68 -14.05
C TYR A 5 6.46 12.58 -14.66
N GLU A 6 5.58 13.11 -13.82
CA GLU A 6 4.48 13.99 -14.23
C GLU A 6 4.99 15.27 -14.90
N ARG A 7 6.09 15.85 -14.39
CA ARG A 7 6.72 17.02 -15.01
C ARG A 7 7.30 16.72 -16.39
N GLY A 8 7.84 15.49 -16.56
CA GLY A 8 8.29 15.04 -17.88
C GLY A 8 7.14 14.98 -18.88
N LEU A 9 5.99 14.44 -18.46
CA LEU A 9 4.79 14.39 -19.29
C LEU A 9 4.25 15.79 -19.62
N GLU A 10 4.20 16.70 -18.64
CA GLU A 10 3.80 18.11 -18.85
C GLU A 10 4.72 18.84 -19.85
N ALA A 11 6.00 18.50 -19.83
CA ALA A 11 6.97 19.03 -20.79
C ALA A 11 6.86 18.39 -22.20
N GLY A 12 5.91 17.49 -22.40
CA GLY A 12 5.67 16.80 -23.68
C GLY A 12 6.63 15.66 -23.98
N LEU A 13 7.33 15.14 -22.96
CA LEU A 13 8.22 13.98 -23.15
C LEU A 13 7.39 12.69 -23.30
N HIS A 14 7.73 11.90 -24.30
CA HIS A 14 7.13 10.58 -24.53
C HIS A 14 8.00 9.52 -23.84
N VAL A 15 7.78 9.32 -22.55
CA VAL A 15 8.53 8.38 -21.70
C VAL A 15 7.62 7.32 -21.11
N GLY A 16 8.15 6.11 -20.89
CA GLY A 16 7.46 5.07 -20.15
C GLY A 16 7.70 5.24 -18.65
N CYS A 17 6.71 4.88 -17.85
CA CYS A 17 6.84 4.87 -16.41
C CYS A 17 7.66 3.67 -15.97
N ILE A 18 8.67 3.89 -15.14
CA ILE A 18 9.43 2.83 -14.48
C ILE A 18 9.44 3.06 -12.98
N ALA A 19 9.55 1.98 -12.22
CA ALA A 19 9.83 2.02 -10.79
C ALA A 19 11.13 1.26 -10.51
N SER A 20 11.87 1.72 -9.54
CA SER A 20 13.14 1.15 -9.13
C SER A 20 13.35 1.40 -7.64
N GLY A 21 14.04 0.48 -6.96
CA GLY A 21 14.32 0.58 -5.53
C GLY A 21 15.44 1.56 -5.18
N ASP A 22 16.17 2.08 -6.17
CA ASP A 22 17.42 2.87 -5.98
C ASP A 22 18.40 2.21 -5.00
N ASN A 23 18.55 0.94 -5.13
CA ASN A 23 19.05 0.03 -4.14
C ASN A 23 20.56 -0.10 -4.26
N HIS A 24 21.29 0.16 -3.18
CA HIS A 24 22.74 0.10 -3.16
C HIS A 24 23.30 -1.13 -2.41
N ASN A 25 22.47 -1.78 -1.60
CA ASN A 25 22.93 -2.80 -0.64
C ASN A 25 22.22 -4.14 -0.75
N VAL A 26 21.16 -4.25 -1.52
CA VAL A 26 20.34 -5.48 -1.66
C VAL A 26 20.17 -5.84 -3.13
N PRO A 27 19.90 -7.11 -3.45
CA PRO A 27 19.63 -7.53 -4.81
C PRO A 27 18.52 -6.73 -5.47
N ALA A 28 18.60 -6.55 -6.78
CA ALA A 28 17.55 -5.90 -7.55
C ALA A 28 16.21 -6.61 -7.38
N ALA A 29 15.12 -5.85 -7.42
CA ALA A 29 13.74 -6.32 -7.30
C ALA A 29 13.36 -6.99 -5.97
N CYS A 30 14.10 -6.73 -4.91
CA CYS A 30 13.79 -7.29 -3.58
C CYS A 30 12.85 -6.41 -2.76
N ASP A 31 12.82 -5.11 -3.02
CA ASP A 31 11.99 -4.14 -2.32
C ASP A 31 11.70 -2.90 -3.17
N HIS A 32 10.82 -2.07 -2.68
CA HIS A 32 10.42 -0.74 -3.16
C HIS A 32 9.81 -0.71 -4.56
N GLY A 33 10.58 -0.65 -5.61
CA GLY A 33 10.06 -0.42 -6.95
C GLY A 33 10.54 -1.46 -7.96
N THR A 34 9.63 -1.90 -8.83
CA THR A 34 9.93 -2.83 -9.93
C THR A 34 9.22 -2.35 -11.20
N MET A 35 9.96 -2.35 -12.32
CA MET A 35 9.37 -2.12 -13.63
C MET A 35 8.76 -3.41 -14.15
N CYS A 36 7.51 -3.32 -14.60
CA CYS A 36 6.83 -4.35 -15.37
C CYS A 36 6.87 -4.00 -16.85
N VAL A 37 7.07 -5.01 -17.69
CA VAL A 37 7.12 -4.85 -19.14
C VAL A 37 6.10 -5.79 -19.78
N LEU A 38 5.23 -5.25 -20.61
CA LEU A 38 4.33 -6.03 -21.45
C LEU A 38 5.10 -6.44 -22.72
N ALA A 39 5.36 -7.74 -22.85
CA ALA A 39 6.15 -8.31 -23.94
C ALA A 39 5.51 -9.61 -24.42
N GLU A 40 5.76 -10.00 -25.66
CA GLU A 40 5.22 -11.25 -26.24
C GLU A 40 5.75 -12.51 -25.53
N ASP A 41 7.01 -12.45 -25.08
CA ASP A 41 7.67 -13.50 -24.34
C ASP A 41 8.78 -12.94 -23.42
N ALA A 42 9.43 -13.81 -22.65
CA ALA A 42 10.51 -13.43 -21.74
C ALA A 42 11.89 -13.33 -22.42
N SER A 43 11.98 -13.31 -23.75
CA SER A 43 13.25 -13.15 -24.44
C SER A 43 13.76 -11.72 -24.28
N LYS A 44 15.09 -11.58 -24.30
CA LYS A 44 15.73 -10.24 -24.26
C LYS A 44 15.24 -9.32 -25.37
N ALA A 45 14.96 -9.86 -26.56
CA ALA A 45 14.50 -9.10 -27.70
C ALA A 45 13.06 -8.59 -27.49
N ALA A 46 12.15 -9.44 -27.02
CA ALA A 46 10.76 -9.06 -26.76
C ALA A 46 10.67 -8.05 -25.60
N ILE A 47 11.39 -8.28 -24.50
CA ILE A 47 11.47 -7.34 -23.37
C ILE A 47 11.98 -5.98 -23.84
N TRP A 48 13.07 -5.97 -24.64
CA TRP A 48 13.62 -4.72 -25.17
C TRP A 48 12.65 -3.99 -26.10
N ALA A 49 11.91 -4.73 -26.95
CA ALA A 49 10.88 -4.16 -27.80
C ALA A 49 9.75 -3.51 -26.98
N GLY A 50 9.25 -4.18 -25.95
CA GLY A 50 8.25 -3.65 -25.02
C GLY A 50 8.71 -2.36 -24.32
N MET A 51 9.95 -2.36 -23.81
CA MET A 51 10.54 -1.14 -23.22
C MET A 51 10.62 0.02 -24.22
N LYS A 52 11.05 -0.24 -25.45
CA LYS A 52 11.14 0.77 -26.51
C LYS A 52 9.77 1.31 -26.91
N ALA A 53 8.76 0.47 -26.91
CA ALA A 53 7.37 0.85 -27.17
C ALA A 53 6.71 1.55 -25.97
N ARG A 54 7.37 1.63 -24.82
CA ARG A 54 6.84 2.17 -23.57
C ARG A 54 5.68 1.35 -22.99
N HIS A 55 5.58 0.09 -23.37
CA HIS A 55 4.62 -0.86 -22.80
C HIS A 55 5.09 -1.30 -21.42
N VAL A 56 5.18 -0.35 -20.51
CA VAL A 56 5.77 -0.51 -19.17
C VAL A 56 4.96 0.23 -18.12
N TYR A 57 4.99 -0.32 -16.92
CA TYR A 57 4.47 0.35 -15.73
C TYR A 57 5.32 0.03 -14.50
N GLY A 58 5.19 0.81 -13.47
CA GLY A 58 5.89 0.60 -12.22
C GLY A 58 4.97 0.04 -11.14
N VAL A 59 5.50 -0.90 -10.35
CA VAL A 59 4.86 -1.37 -9.13
C VAL A 59 5.78 -1.13 -7.95
N SER A 60 5.20 -0.90 -6.78
CA SER A 60 5.94 -0.81 -5.53
C SER A 60 5.35 -1.80 -4.53
N ARG A 61 6.21 -2.61 -3.91
CA ARG A 61 5.87 -3.63 -2.90
C ARG A 61 5.02 -4.78 -3.43
N SER A 62 3.74 -4.56 -3.66
CA SER A 62 2.80 -5.59 -4.09
C SER A 62 2.93 -5.89 -5.58
N ARG A 63 2.89 -7.17 -5.95
CA ARG A 63 2.79 -7.55 -7.36
C ARG A 63 1.41 -7.20 -7.88
N MET A 64 1.40 -6.48 -8.98
CA MET A 64 0.17 -6.02 -9.60
C MET A 64 0.28 -6.20 -11.11
N GLU A 65 -0.74 -6.79 -11.69
CA GLU A 65 -0.90 -6.87 -13.14
C GLU A 65 -1.88 -5.79 -13.58
N ILE A 66 -1.46 -4.93 -14.50
CA ILE A 66 -2.26 -3.83 -15.00
C ILE A 66 -2.33 -3.95 -16.50
N ASP A 67 -3.56 -4.02 -17.02
CA ASP A 67 -3.88 -3.88 -18.44
C ASP A 67 -4.73 -2.61 -18.61
N PHE A 68 -4.17 -1.64 -19.32
CA PHE A 68 -4.82 -0.37 -19.61
C PHE A 68 -4.80 -0.12 -21.10
N THR A 69 -5.96 -0.11 -21.70
CA THR A 69 -6.12 0.04 -23.15
C THR A 69 -7.07 1.17 -23.50
N ALA A 70 -6.85 1.78 -24.64
CA ALA A 70 -7.74 2.72 -25.30
C ALA A 70 -8.11 2.14 -26.67
N ASP A 71 -9.34 1.66 -26.83
CA ASP A 71 -9.77 0.84 -27.97
C ASP A 71 -8.86 -0.40 -28.11
N ASP A 72 -8.08 -0.50 -29.18
CA ASP A 72 -7.11 -1.56 -29.47
C ASP A 72 -5.66 -1.22 -29.09
N LYS A 73 -5.43 -0.04 -28.53
CA LYS A 73 -4.10 0.45 -28.15
C LYS A 73 -3.83 0.22 -26.68
N MET A 74 -2.62 -0.21 -26.37
CA MET A 74 -2.20 -0.44 -24.98
C MET A 74 -1.45 0.75 -24.41
N MET A 75 -1.20 0.69 -23.10
CA MET A 75 -0.41 1.73 -22.41
C MET A 75 0.94 1.95 -23.10
N GLY A 76 1.32 3.22 -23.24
CA GLY A 76 2.55 3.63 -23.96
C GLY A 76 2.34 3.98 -25.43
N ASP A 77 1.25 3.55 -26.04
CA ASP A 77 0.92 3.90 -27.43
C ASP A 77 0.47 5.35 -27.55
N VAL A 78 0.61 5.88 -28.75
CA VAL A 78 0.07 7.19 -29.13
C VAL A 78 -1.22 6.96 -29.92
N ILE A 79 -2.29 7.63 -29.49
CA ILE A 79 -3.60 7.57 -30.13
C ILE A 79 -3.96 8.91 -30.77
N ALA A 80 -4.78 8.87 -31.78
CA ALA A 80 -5.29 10.11 -32.40
C ALA A 80 -6.22 10.84 -31.44
N PRO A 81 -6.34 12.17 -31.49
CA PRO A 81 -7.36 12.89 -30.75
C PRO A 81 -8.77 12.40 -31.11
N GLY A 82 -9.59 12.18 -30.05
CA GLY A 82 -10.95 11.72 -30.29
C GLY A 82 -11.59 11.16 -29.01
N LYS A 83 -12.73 10.53 -29.22
CA LYS A 83 -13.44 9.78 -28.16
C LYS A 83 -13.00 8.31 -28.24
N HIS A 84 -12.52 7.78 -27.14
CA HIS A 84 -12.00 6.42 -27.03
C HIS A 84 -12.69 5.65 -25.90
N ASN A 85 -12.80 4.35 -26.06
CA ASN A 85 -13.24 3.46 -25.01
C ASN A 85 -12.01 3.03 -24.20
N MET A 86 -11.95 3.49 -22.97
CA MET A 86 -10.89 3.11 -22.03
C MET A 86 -11.28 1.84 -21.29
N LYS A 87 -10.36 0.90 -21.22
CA LYS A 87 -10.53 -0.32 -20.42
C LYS A 87 -9.36 -0.47 -19.47
N ILE A 88 -9.68 -0.69 -18.20
CA ILE A 88 -8.71 -0.91 -17.15
C ILE A 88 -9.01 -2.27 -16.51
N SER A 89 -8.01 -3.14 -16.44
CA SER A 89 -8.07 -4.40 -15.72
C SER A 89 -6.88 -4.47 -14.78
N ILE A 90 -7.15 -4.70 -13.50
CA ILE A 90 -6.12 -4.74 -12.47
C ILE A 90 -6.29 -6.00 -11.65
N CYS A 91 -5.22 -6.78 -11.52
CA CYS A 91 -5.14 -7.92 -10.63
C CYS A 91 -3.96 -7.69 -9.67
N ALA A 92 -4.23 -7.57 -8.40
CA ALA A 92 -3.24 -7.34 -7.37
C ALA A 92 -3.13 -8.54 -6.43
N ALA A 93 -1.96 -8.73 -5.84
CA ALA A 93 -1.75 -9.75 -4.82
C ALA A 93 -2.45 -9.41 -3.51
N ASP A 94 -2.76 -8.13 -3.31
CA ASP A 94 -3.47 -7.60 -2.15
C ASP A 94 -4.67 -6.76 -2.58
N ALA A 95 -5.42 -6.29 -1.62
CA ALA A 95 -6.60 -5.47 -1.82
C ALA A 95 -6.30 -4.14 -2.52
N ILE A 96 -7.15 -3.75 -3.46
CA ILE A 96 -7.05 -2.48 -4.16
C ILE A 96 -7.85 -1.43 -3.37
N ASP A 97 -7.15 -0.43 -2.85
CA ASP A 97 -7.77 0.68 -2.12
C ASP A 97 -8.56 1.59 -3.07
N ARG A 98 -7.93 2.01 -4.14
CA ARG A 98 -8.56 2.87 -5.16
C ARG A 98 -7.85 2.77 -6.51
N VAL A 99 -8.56 3.19 -7.53
CA VAL A 99 -8.02 3.40 -8.88
C VAL A 99 -8.24 4.85 -9.24
N GLU A 100 -7.17 5.55 -9.58
CA GLU A 100 -7.19 6.95 -9.99
C GLU A 100 -6.89 7.05 -11.48
N LEU A 101 -7.78 7.66 -12.23
CA LEU A 101 -7.57 8.01 -13.63
C LEU A 101 -7.16 9.47 -13.73
N LEU A 102 -5.94 9.70 -14.21
CA LEU A 102 -5.42 11.05 -14.41
C LEU A 102 -5.39 11.38 -15.90
N LYS A 103 -5.83 12.57 -16.25
CA LYS A 103 -5.71 13.14 -17.59
C LYS A 103 -4.92 14.43 -17.51
N ASN A 104 -3.80 14.50 -18.23
CA ASN A 104 -2.86 15.62 -18.14
C ASN A 104 -2.43 15.92 -16.69
N ASN A 105 -2.14 14.87 -15.91
CA ASN A 105 -1.80 14.91 -14.47
C ASN A 105 -2.91 15.51 -13.57
N VAL A 106 -4.12 15.67 -14.05
CA VAL A 106 -5.28 16.09 -13.26
C VAL A 106 -6.17 14.88 -13.03
N LEU A 107 -6.61 14.70 -11.80
CA LEU A 107 -7.53 13.64 -11.43
C LEU A 107 -8.86 13.85 -12.18
N GLU A 108 -9.20 12.91 -13.06
CA GLU A 108 -10.45 12.92 -13.84
C GLU A 108 -11.50 12.05 -13.16
N GLU A 109 -11.10 10.88 -12.70
CA GLU A 109 -11.98 9.93 -12.05
C GLU A 109 -11.24 9.15 -10.94
N MET A 110 -11.95 8.85 -9.87
CA MET A 110 -11.47 8.01 -8.79
C MET A 110 -12.51 6.94 -8.48
N ILE A 111 -12.11 5.68 -8.61
CA ILE A 111 -12.91 4.52 -8.24
C ILE A 111 -12.40 4.01 -6.91
N VAL A 112 -13.23 4.06 -5.90
CA VAL A 112 -12.91 3.58 -4.55
C VAL A 112 -13.74 2.36 -4.22
N HIS A 113 -13.24 1.56 -3.29
CA HIS A 113 -14.01 0.45 -2.75
C HIS A 113 -15.25 0.98 -2.02
N SER A 114 -16.41 0.53 -2.46
CA SER A 114 -17.70 0.99 -1.91
C SER A 114 -18.13 0.28 -0.62
N GLY A 115 -17.33 -0.65 -0.10
CA GLY A 115 -17.71 -1.54 1.00
C GLY A 115 -18.61 -2.70 0.59
N SER A 116 -18.97 -2.80 -0.68
CA SER A 116 -19.84 -3.86 -1.21
C SER A 116 -19.13 -4.63 -2.32
N TRP A 117 -18.18 -5.47 -1.95
CA TRP A 117 -17.59 -6.43 -2.87
C TRP A 117 -18.68 -7.36 -3.40
N GLU A 118 -18.84 -7.42 -4.71
CA GLU A 118 -19.72 -8.34 -5.40
C GLU A 118 -21.20 -8.22 -5.04
N ASN A 119 -21.66 -7.15 -4.38
CA ASN A 119 -23.04 -6.99 -3.88
C ASN A 119 -23.54 -8.20 -3.04
N LYS A 120 -22.63 -9.05 -2.57
CA LYS A 120 -22.96 -10.22 -1.78
C LYS A 120 -23.16 -9.83 -0.32
N LYS A 121 -24.37 -10.02 0.17
CA LYS A 121 -24.64 -10.02 1.61
C LYS A 121 -24.25 -11.39 2.15
N PHE A 122 -23.38 -11.42 3.12
CA PHE A 122 -23.03 -12.64 3.83
C PHE A 122 -24.08 -12.93 4.90
N ALA A 123 -24.45 -14.19 5.05
CA ALA A 123 -25.21 -14.62 6.21
C ALA A 123 -24.36 -14.50 7.48
N ASP A 124 -25.00 -14.30 8.63
CA ASP A 124 -24.28 -14.07 9.90
C ASP A 124 -23.44 -15.29 10.32
N ASP A 125 -23.86 -16.49 9.91
CA ASP A 125 -23.17 -17.77 10.15
C ASP A 125 -22.28 -18.23 8.98
N GLU A 126 -22.23 -17.48 7.88
CA GLU A 126 -21.38 -17.83 6.74
C GLU A 126 -19.89 -17.65 7.09
N VAL A 127 -19.10 -18.71 6.93
CA VAL A 127 -17.66 -18.62 7.07
C VAL A 127 -17.07 -17.98 5.83
N ILE A 128 -16.38 -16.88 6.02
CA ILE A 128 -15.77 -16.08 4.95
C ILE A 128 -14.28 -15.94 5.16
N ARG A 129 -13.55 -15.74 4.06
CA ARG A 129 -12.13 -15.42 4.09
C ARG A 129 -11.93 -13.98 3.64
N VAL A 130 -11.10 -13.26 4.39
CA VAL A 130 -10.79 -11.87 4.09
C VAL A 130 -9.31 -11.62 4.28
N LYS A 131 -8.78 -10.68 3.51
CA LYS A 131 -7.45 -10.09 3.75
C LYS A 131 -7.62 -8.66 4.24
N PHE A 132 -6.75 -8.25 5.14
CA PHE A 132 -6.63 -6.87 5.56
C PHE A 132 -5.17 -6.53 5.87
N THR A 133 -4.82 -5.28 5.63
CA THR A 133 -3.47 -4.77 5.87
C THR A 133 -3.42 -4.00 7.18
N VAL A 134 -2.37 -4.24 7.96
CA VAL A 134 -2.01 -3.43 9.12
C VAL A 134 -0.67 -2.78 8.83
N GLU A 135 -0.64 -1.46 8.78
CA GLU A 135 0.58 -0.69 8.58
C GLU A 135 0.96 0.08 9.83
N PHE A 136 2.24 0.01 10.17
CA PHE A 136 2.87 0.79 11.22
C PHE A 136 3.60 1.95 10.57
N GLY A 137 3.29 3.15 10.99
CA GLY A 137 3.90 4.34 10.49
C GLY A 137 4.42 5.19 11.62
N TRP A 138 5.19 6.18 11.25
CA TRP A 138 5.73 7.13 12.16
C TRP A 138 5.58 8.54 11.59
N GLY A 139 4.88 9.38 12.32
CA GLY A 139 4.38 10.61 11.76
C GLY A 139 5.20 11.86 11.96
N PRO A 140 6.00 12.06 13.03
CA PRO A 140 6.55 13.39 13.26
C PRO A 140 7.62 13.75 12.23
N ASN A 141 7.56 15.01 11.81
CA ASN A 141 8.59 15.55 10.93
C ASN A 141 9.91 15.74 11.70
N PRO A 142 11.06 15.21 11.20
CA PRO A 142 12.35 15.30 11.89
C PRO A 142 12.81 16.72 12.21
N ARG A 143 12.29 17.72 11.52
CA ARG A 143 12.57 19.13 11.85
C ARG A 143 12.05 19.54 13.21
N PHE A 144 11.02 18.85 13.69
CA PHE A 144 10.32 19.21 14.93
C PHE A 144 10.56 18.20 16.05
N TYR A 145 10.87 16.95 15.69
CA TYR A 145 11.07 15.86 16.63
C TYR A 145 12.43 15.19 16.38
N LYS A 146 13.48 15.93 16.65
CA LYS A 146 14.86 15.50 16.33
C LYS A 146 15.31 14.24 17.04
N ASP A 147 14.67 13.93 18.15
CA ASP A 147 15.07 12.82 19.04
C ASP A 147 14.25 11.55 18.82
N MET A 148 13.24 11.60 17.94
CA MET A 148 12.36 10.45 17.65
C MET A 148 12.71 9.84 16.28
N LEU A 149 13.84 9.18 16.17
CA LEU A 149 14.30 8.60 14.91
C LEU A 149 13.84 7.15 14.69
N VAL A 150 13.44 6.49 15.75
CA VAL A 150 13.06 5.07 15.75
C VAL A 150 11.86 4.89 16.69
N LYS A 151 10.90 4.09 16.25
CA LYS A 151 9.79 3.63 17.09
C LYS A 151 9.73 2.12 17.08
N GLU A 152 9.74 1.53 18.26
CA GLU A 152 9.53 0.11 18.49
C GLU A 152 8.04 -0.15 18.77
N TRP A 153 7.51 -1.21 18.21
CA TRP A 153 6.13 -1.65 18.36
C TRP A 153 6.11 -3.12 18.73
N ASP A 154 5.54 -3.46 19.85
CA ASP A 154 5.27 -4.85 20.22
C ASP A 154 3.78 -5.13 20.10
N GLY A 155 3.42 -6.24 19.46
CA GLY A 155 2.02 -6.54 19.28
C GLY A 155 1.68 -7.99 19.06
N SER A 156 0.39 -8.24 19.01
CA SER A 156 -0.19 -9.53 18.66
C SER A 156 -1.49 -9.36 17.88
N LEU A 157 -1.78 -10.32 17.05
CA LEU A 157 -3.08 -10.52 16.44
C LEU A 157 -3.69 -11.79 17.00
N ASN A 158 -4.97 -11.74 17.38
CA ASN A 158 -5.79 -12.90 17.72
C ASN A 158 -7.08 -12.82 16.92
N VAL A 159 -7.54 -13.95 16.42
CA VAL A 159 -8.73 -14.04 15.56
C VAL A 159 -9.69 -15.08 16.15
N GLU A 160 -10.94 -14.69 16.31
CA GLU A 160 -12.01 -15.65 16.58
C GLU A 160 -12.35 -16.39 15.27
N GLY A 161 -11.51 -17.40 14.94
CA GLY A 161 -11.54 -18.11 13.67
C GLY A 161 -10.18 -18.70 13.35
N LYS A 162 -9.71 -18.49 12.12
CA LYS A 162 -8.38 -18.97 11.71
C LYS A 162 -7.54 -17.85 11.10
N LEU A 163 -6.27 -17.87 11.39
CA LEU A 163 -5.23 -17.09 10.73
C LEU A 163 -4.60 -17.96 9.64
N LEU A 164 -4.93 -17.69 8.38
CA LEU A 164 -4.55 -18.54 7.25
C LEU A 164 -3.18 -18.23 6.69
N SER A 165 -2.86 -16.94 6.56
CA SER A 165 -1.55 -16.49 6.09
C SER A 165 -1.18 -15.12 6.65
N ILE A 166 0.12 -14.86 6.66
CA ILE A 166 0.71 -13.58 7.06
C ILE A 166 1.75 -13.19 6.03
N ASP A 167 1.44 -12.21 5.20
CA ASP A 167 2.39 -11.64 4.27
C ASP A 167 3.10 -10.46 4.94
N LYS A 168 4.42 -10.41 4.78
CA LYS A 168 5.28 -9.41 5.43
C LYS A 168 5.55 -8.28 4.47
N GLU A 169 5.08 -7.09 4.79
CA GLU A 169 5.36 -5.87 4.04
C GLU A 169 6.47 -5.07 4.73
N TRP A 170 7.65 -5.67 4.80
CA TRP A 170 8.78 -5.11 5.52
C TRP A 170 9.76 -4.40 4.57
N ASN A 171 10.15 -3.21 4.95
CA ASN A 171 11.01 -2.33 4.15
C ASN A 171 12.36 -2.04 4.85
N SER A 172 12.48 -2.41 6.11
CA SER A 172 13.68 -2.21 6.91
C SER A 172 13.97 -3.43 7.78
N TYR A 173 14.95 -3.34 8.67
CA TYR A 173 15.31 -4.43 9.58
C TYR A 173 14.80 -4.15 10.99
N GLY A 174 14.85 -5.22 11.81
CA GLY A 174 14.37 -5.21 13.18
C GLY A 174 13.06 -5.95 13.35
N GLN A 175 12.35 -6.19 12.26
CA GLN A 175 11.04 -6.83 12.26
C GLN A 175 11.15 -8.30 12.65
N LYS A 176 10.22 -8.75 13.49
CA LYS A 176 10.11 -10.14 13.91
C LYS A 176 8.66 -10.57 13.91
N LEU A 177 8.43 -11.81 13.52
CA LEU A 177 7.16 -12.52 13.64
C LEU A 177 7.44 -13.82 14.37
N TYR A 178 6.70 -14.10 15.43
CA TYR A 178 6.93 -15.25 16.31
C TYR A 178 5.62 -15.71 16.95
N ASP A 179 5.66 -16.86 17.63
CA ASP A 179 4.50 -17.47 18.29
C ASP A 179 3.27 -17.54 17.38
N VAL A 180 3.48 -17.95 16.12
CA VAL A 180 2.40 -18.09 15.13
C VAL A 180 1.66 -19.40 15.40
N THR A 181 0.34 -19.28 15.53
CA THR A 181 -0.60 -20.38 15.69
C THR A 181 -1.67 -20.34 14.61
N ASP A 182 -2.65 -21.24 14.68
CA ASP A 182 -3.77 -21.28 13.72
C ASP A 182 -4.75 -20.09 13.89
N ASP A 183 -4.66 -19.33 14.98
CA ASP A 183 -5.56 -18.23 15.31
C ASP A 183 -4.86 -16.97 15.78
N SER A 184 -3.55 -17.00 15.94
CA SER A 184 -2.83 -15.87 16.52
C SER A 184 -1.39 -15.76 16.04
N CYS A 185 -0.80 -14.58 16.23
CA CYS A 185 0.64 -14.36 16.10
C CYS A 185 1.09 -13.23 17.01
N LYS A 186 2.39 -13.19 17.26
CA LYS A 186 3.07 -12.06 17.89
C LYS A 186 4.10 -11.47 16.95
N PHE A 187 4.32 -10.18 17.08
CA PHE A 187 5.29 -9.48 16.25
C PHE A 187 6.00 -8.37 17.02
N HIS A 188 7.16 -8.03 16.52
CA HIS A 188 7.90 -6.85 16.88
C HIS A 188 8.24 -6.09 15.60
N MET A 189 7.95 -4.80 15.56
CA MET A 189 8.19 -3.93 14.43
C MET A 189 9.06 -2.76 14.85
N THR A 190 10.01 -2.42 14.01
CA THR A 190 10.84 -1.22 14.16
C THR A 190 10.57 -0.31 12.98
N THR A 191 10.03 0.86 13.22
CA THR A 191 9.82 1.87 12.19
C THR A 191 10.83 3.00 12.34
N TYR A 192 11.40 3.41 11.22
CA TYR A 192 12.43 4.44 11.17
C TYR A 192 11.88 5.68 10.52
N MET A 193 12.16 6.83 11.09
CA MET A 193 12.06 8.05 10.32
C MET A 193 13.11 8.02 9.21
N SER A 194 12.67 8.26 7.98
CA SER A 194 13.61 8.41 6.90
C SER A 194 14.53 9.60 7.18
N THR A 195 15.72 9.30 7.64
CA THR A 195 16.81 10.28 7.81
C THR A 195 17.56 10.51 6.51
N THR A 196 17.20 9.83 5.45
CA THR A 196 17.74 10.11 4.12
C THR A 196 17.26 11.47 3.67
N THR A 197 17.80 12.45 4.36
CA THR A 197 17.99 13.77 3.82
C THR A 197 19.05 13.71 2.74
N GLY A 198 18.94 12.80 1.84
CA GLY A 198 19.57 12.96 0.56
C GLY A 198 19.02 14.27 0.04
N HIS A 199 19.88 15.20 -0.29
CA HIS A 199 19.51 16.51 -0.85
C HIS A 199 18.62 16.42 -2.09
N TRP A 200 18.29 15.23 -2.50
CA TRP A 200 17.57 14.84 -3.71
C TRP A 200 16.08 14.49 -3.48
N MET A 201 15.71 14.11 -2.28
CA MET A 201 14.34 13.76 -1.97
C MET A 201 13.79 14.77 -0.97
N GLY A 202 12.65 15.28 -1.26
CA GLY A 202 11.92 16.21 -0.42
C GLY A 202 11.79 15.78 1.05
N PRO A 203 10.93 16.37 1.84
CA PRO A 203 10.81 16.05 3.26
C PRO A 203 10.65 14.55 3.43
N SER A 204 11.46 13.99 4.31
CA SER A 204 11.58 12.58 4.62
C SER A 204 10.22 11.87 4.64
N THR A 205 10.04 10.94 3.73
CA THR A 205 8.89 10.05 3.75
C THR A 205 9.05 9.07 4.91
N VAL A 206 8.00 8.91 5.68
CA VAL A 206 7.96 7.88 6.71
C VAL A 206 7.98 6.51 6.03
N VAL A 207 8.92 5.66 6.41
CA VAL A 207 8.93 4.27 5.96
C VAL A 207 7.92 3.51 6.79
N LYS A 208 6.90 2.98 6.15
CA LYS A 208 5.90 2.14 6.79
C LYS A 208 6.33 0.67 6.74
N GLU A 209 6.04 -0.03 7.80
CA GLU A 209 6.19 -1.47 7.93
C GLU A 209 4.83 -2.09 8.15
N GLY A 210 4.61 -3.31 7.71
CA GLY A 210 3.27 -3.88 7.86
C GLY A 210 3.17 -5.38 7.65
N PHE A 211 1.92 -5.80 7.70
CA PHE A 211 1.49 -7.17 7.40
C PHE A 211 0.20 -7.13 6.60
N VAL A 212 0.04 -8.11 5.72
CA VAL A 212 -1.26 -8.50 5.19
C VAL A 212 -1.64 -9.81 5.87
N PHE A 213 -2.73 -9.78 6.63
CA PHE A 213 -3.29 -10.94 7.29
C PHE A 213 -4.43 -11.51 6.46
N GLU A 214 -4.44 -12.82 6.25
CA GLU A 214 -5.57 -13.56 5.72
C GLU A 214 -6.23 -14.34 6.84
N VAL A 215 -7.51 -14.09 7.06
CA VAL A 215 -8.27 -14.70 8.15
C VAL A 215 -9.55 -15.35 7.64
N GLU A 216 -10.00 -16.38 8.35
CA GLU A 216 -11.26 -17.08 8.11
C GLU A 216 -12.10 -17.03 9.38
N GLY A 217 -13.34 -16.59 9.25
CA GLY A 217 -14.31 -16.52 10.35
C GLY A 217 -15.69 -16.13 9.86
N THR A 218 -16.65 -16.01 10.77
CA THR A 218 -17.95 -15.43 10.45
C THR A 218 -17.86 -13.91 10.35
N PRO A 219 -18.82 -13.22 9.74
CA PRO A 219 -18.80 -11.76 9.68
C PRO A 219 -18.67 -11.06 11.03
N ASP A 220 -19.16 -11.66 12.09
CA ASP A 220 -19.15 -11.11 13.46
C ASP A 220 -18.00 -11.63 14.32
N SER A 221 -17.15 -12.51 13.78
CA SER A 221 -15.93 -12.97 14.46
C SER A 221 -15.03 -11.79 14.84
N ASP A 222 -14.52 -11.82 16.08
CA ASP A 222 -13.62 -10.79 16.60
C ASP A 222 -12.22 -10.96 16.04
N VAL A 223 -11.62 -9.83 15.68
CA VAL A 223 -10.20 -9.69 15.35
C VAL A 223 -9.60 -8.71 16.33
N CYS A 224 -8.83 -9.22 17.26
CA CYS A 224 -8.18 -8.43 18.29
C CYS A 224 -6.74 -8.13 17.89
N LEU A 225 -6.44 -6.87 17.64
CA LEU A 225 -5.09 -6.37 17.43
C LEU A 225 -4.62 -5.64 18.68
N LYS A 226 -3.55 -6.16 19.28
CA LYS A 226 -2.85 -5.49 20.39
C LYS A 226 -1.57 -4.87 19.88
N VAL A 227 -1.35 -3.61 20.22
CA VAL A 227 -0.14 -2.88 19.85
C VAL A 227 0.30 -2.09 21.08
N ASP A 228 1.46 -2.42 21.62
CA ASP A 228 1.98 -1.91 22.89
C ASP A 228 0.94 -2.12 24.03
N ASN A 229 0.52 -1.04 24.67
CA ASN A 229 -0.47 -1.06 25.75
C ASN A 229 -1.92 -0.91 25.28
N TYR A 230 -2.15 -0.83 23.98
CA TYR A 230 -3.47 -0.61 23.40
C TYR A 230 -4.01 -1.89 22.79
N GLU A 231 -5.29 -2.10 22.96
CA GLU A 231 -6.02 -3.24 22.42
C GLU A 231 -7.20 -2.76 21.60
N TYR A 232 -7.32 -3.31 20.38
CA TYR A 232 -8.33 -2.90 19.42
C TYR A 232 -9.11 -4.12 18.95
N HIS A 233 -10.41 -4.05 19.07
CA HIS A 233 -11.34 -5.09 18.66
C HIS A 233 -12.10 -4.64 17.42
N PHE A 234 -12.22 -5.53 16.44
CA PHE A 234 -12.96 -5.31 15.21
C PHE A 234 -13.65 -6.60 14.81
N THR A 235 -14.84 -6.52 14.32
CA THR A 235 -15.44 -7.65 13.62
C THR A 235 -14.92 -7.72 12.19
N ILE A 236 -14.91 -8.91 11.59
CA ILE A 236 -14.59 -9.07 10.16
C ILE A 236 -15.49 -8.15 9.32
N ARG A 237 -16.76 -8.05 9.66
CA ARG A 237 -17.74 -7.14 9.02
C ARG A 237 -17.31 -5.68 9.08
N GLU A 238 -16.75 -5.23 10.20
CA GLU A 238 -16.27 -3.85 10.34
C GLU A 238 -15.01 -3.60 9.50
N LEU A 239 -14.10 -4.56 9.45
CA LEU A 239 -12.91 -4.49 8.60
C LEU A 239 -13.26 -4.36 7.12
N MET A 240 -14.34 -5.03 6.69
CA MET A 240 -14.82 -4.95 5.30
C MET A 240 -15.45 -3.60 4.95
N LYS A 241 -15.84 -2.80 5.92
CA LYS A 241 -16.56 -1.55 5.67
C LYS A 241 -15.66 -0.34 5.56
N THR A 242 -14.59 -0.27 6.36
CA THR A 242 -13.81 0.96 6.47
C THR A 242 -12.40 0.72 6.99
N SER A 243 -11.45 1.42 6.41
CA SER A 243 -10.12 1.57 6.97
C SER A 243 -10.13 2.50 8.18
N ARG A 244 -9.17 2.31 9.07
CA ARG A 244 -9.05 3.11 10.30
C ARG A 244 -7.61 3.49 10.54
N ILE A 245 -7.43 4.65 11.17
CA ILE A 245 -6.13 5.12 11.65
C ILE A 245 -6.24 5.25 13.16
N LYS A 246 -5.22 4.74 13.86
CA LYS A 246 -5.10 4.83 15.32
C LYS A 246 -3.80 5.53 15.68
N ALA A 247 -3.92 6.70 16.26
CA ALA A 247 -2.79 7.42 16.83
C ALA A 247 -2.61 7.04 18.30
N GLN A 248 -1.40 6.69 18.68
CA GLN A 248 -1.11 6.25 20.06
C GLN A 248 -0.44 7.34 20.91
N TYR A 249 0.20 8.32 20.28
CA TYR A 249 0.94 9.36 20.98
C TYR A 249 0.20 10.69 20.93
N GLN A 250 -0.77 10.85 21.82
CA GLN A 250 -1.60 12.05 21.89
C GLN A 250 -0.78 13.32 22.15
N GLU A 251 0.28 13.22 22.91
CA GLU A 251 1.15 14.38 23.21
C GLU A 251 1.82 14.95 21.95
N SER A 252 2.25 14.08 21.05
CA SER A 252 2.82 14.48 19.76
C SER A 252 1.80 15.21 18.88
N ILE A 253 0.56 14.71 18.88
CA ILE A 253 -0.56 15.32 18.15
C ILE A 253 -0.89 16.69 18.74
N ASP A 254 -0.96 16.79 20.06
CA ASP A 254 -1.31 18.04 20.74
C ASP A 254 -0.24 19.11 20.54
N LEU A 255 1.03 18.71 20.53
CA LEU A 255 2.12 19.63 20.23
C LEU A 255 2.08 20.10 18.77
N ALA A 256 1.86 19.20 17.81
CA ALA A 256 1.73 19.55 16.41
C ALA A 256 0.54 20.48 16.18
N ASN A 257 -0.60 20.21 16.79
CA ASN A 257 -1.80 21.06 16.69
C ASN A 257 -1.58 22.46 17.29
N ARG A 258 -0.81 22.57 18.36
CA ARG A 258 -0.48 23.88 18.97
C ARG A 258 0.45 24.72 18.11
N VAL A 259 1.38 24.08 17.42
CA VAL A 259 2.42 24.79 16.65
C VAL A 259 1.95 25.10 15.22
N TYR A 260 1.17 24.24 14.61
CA TYR A 260 0.81 24.29 13.17
C TYR A 260 -0.69 24.37 12.89
N GLY A 261 -1.51 24.42 13.92
CA GLY A 261 -2.94 24.22 13.77
C GLY A 261 -3.27 22.73 13.58
N LYS A 262 -4.51 22.44 13.23
CA LYS A 262 -4.98 21.08 13.09
C LYS A 262 -4.30 20.39 11.91
N VAL A 263 -3.35 19.52 12.18
CA VAL A 263 -2.53 18.83 11.16
C VAL A 263 -2.76 17.33 11.28
N ASP A 264 -3.47 16.76 10.32
CA ASP A 264 -3.87 15.36 10.35
C ASP A 264 -2.75 14.35 9.98
N HIS A 265 -1.59 14.84 9.57
CA HIS A 265 -0.50 14.01 9.04
C HIS A 265 0.75 13.88 9.91
N TYR A 266 0.71 14.42 11.14
CA TYR A 266 1.80 14.27 12.11
C TYR A 266 1.35 13.32 13.23
N ARG A 267 1.48 12.00 12.98
CA ARG A 267 0.99 10.99 13.90
C ARG A 267 1.95 9.82 14.00
N ASP A 268 2.10 9.28 15.21
CA ASP A 268 2.63 7.95 15.45
C ASP A 268 1.47 6.99 15.32
N ASP A 269 1.32 6.39 14.15
CA ASP A 269 0.12 5.65 13.80
C ASP A 269 0.46 4.25 13.30
N PHE A 270 -0.49 3.38 13.44
CA PHE A 270 -0.66 2.27 12.52
C PHE A 270 -1.95 2.48 11.72
N TYR A 271 -1.97 1.94 10.52
CA TYR A 271 -3.10 2.00 9.63
C TYR A 271 -3.81 0.67 9.61
N TRP A 272 -5.12 0.76 9.56
CA TRP A 272 -5.99 -0.36 9.42
C TRP A 272 -6.81 -0.17 8.15
N HIS A 273 -6.48 -0.94 7.13
CA HIS A 273 -7.14 -0.86 5.83
C HIS A 273 -8.42 -1.69 5.77
N ASN A 274 -9.24 -1.44 4.77
CA ASN A 274 -10.43 -2.24 4.51
C ASN A 274 -10.04 -3.72 4.35
N ALA A 275 -10.86 -4.57 4.94
CA ALA A 275 -10.76 -5.99 4.72
C ALA A 275 -11.49 -6.38 3.43
N TYR A 276 -10.91 -7.29 2.69
CA TYR A 276 -11.42 -7.73 1.41
C TYR A 276 -11.56 -9.24 1.36
N LYS A 277 -12.59 -9.71 0.69
CA LYS A 277 -12.76 -11.13 0.47
C LYS A 277 -11.70 -11.62 -0.51
N THR A 278 -10.96 -12.65 -0.13
CA THR A 278 -10.02 -13.31 -1.03
C THR A 278 -10.79 -14.08 -2.10
N ARG A 279 -10.50 -13.85 -3.36
CA ARG A 279 -10.89 -14.79 -4.42
C ARG A 279 -9.98 -16.00 -4.32
N ILE A 280 -10.58 -17.15 -4.17
CA ILE A 280 -9.92 -18.45 -4.30
C ILE A 280 -10.11 -18.90 -5.73
#